data_bff1da772e99a8a446e021031e3d09b6
#
_entry.id   bff1da772e99a8a446e021031e3d09b6
#
_cell.length_a   1.000
_cell.length_b   1.000
_cell.length_c   1.000
_cell.angle_alpha   90.00
_cell.angle_beta   90.00
_cell.angle_gamma   90.00
#
_symmetry.space_group_name_H-M   'P 1'
#
loop_
_entity.id
_entity.type
_entity.pdbx_description
1 polymer ?
#
loop_
_entity_poly.entity_id
_entity_poly.type
_entity_poly.pdbx_seq_one_letter_code
_entity_poly.pdbx_strand_id
1 'polypeptide(L)'
;MQRSVLALFAALTLLVPAGLPDSKLEVKDLQNHPFAVDFPSGSNLRLHLRSGEFRIVGHADNRIAVHLNGRNADNASELTVRFRRSGSDADLRVFGGPKNNLEVTIEVPSSAMLFVRMPAGDLTIEGVSGDKDVELHFGDLTIAVGNAADYSHVDASVMSGDLEAAPFGESHGGLFRSFEKNGSGKYKLHAHVGAGDLTLR
;
A
#
# COMPACT_ATOMS: atom_id res chain seq x y z
N MET A 1 36.49 2.18 63.69
CA MET A 1 35.64 1.28 62.90
C MET A 1 34.88 2.12 61.90
N GLN A 2 35.42 2.22 60.71
CA GLN A 2 34.84 3.06 59.62
C GLN A 2 34.29 2.12 58.55
N ARG A 3 32.98 2.11 58.35
CA ARG A 3 32.29 1.29 57.36
C ARG A 3 32.12 2.13 56.09
N SER A 4 32.88 1.79 55.04
CA SER A 4 32.71 2.35 53.69
C SER A 4 31.49 1.69 53.02
N VAL A 5 30.53 2.50 52.64
CA VAL A 5 29.38 2.09 51.80
C VAL A 5 29.79 2.33 50.35
N LEU A 6 29.95 1.24 49.62
CA LEU A 6 30.20 1.26 48.18
C LEU A 6 28.84 1.38 47.45
N ALA A 7 28.57 2.51 46.85
CA ALA A 7 27.36 2.74 46.01
C ALA A 7 27.65 2.17 44.61
N LEU A 8 26.91 1.12 44.25
CA LEU A 8 26.96 0.53 42.92
C LEU A 8 26.02 1.31 41.99
N PHE A 9 26.56 2.14 41.11
CA PHE A 9 25.79 2.78 40.03
C PHE A 9 25.59 1.77 38.92
N ALA A 10 24.39 1.24 38.79
CA ALA A 10 23.94 0.47 37.61
C ALA A 10 23.67 1.44 36.46
N ALA A 11 24.56 1.51 35.49
CA ALA A 11 24.32 2.24 34.24
C ALA A 11 23.27 1.46 33.40
N LEU A 12 22.06 1.97 33.34
CA LEU A 12 21.01 1.49 32.45
C LEU A 12 21.34 1.98 31.04
N THR A 13 21.99 1.14 30.22
CA THR A 13 22.16 1.41 28.80
C THR A 13 20.83 1.25 28.10
N LEU A 14 20.20 2.38 27.74
CA LEU A 14 19.08 2.43 26.81
C LEU A 14 19.55 1.89 25.46
N LEU A 15 19.14 0.68 25.13
CA LEU A 15 19.30 0.13 23.78
C LEU A 15 18.35 0.92 22.87
N VAL A 16 18.87 1.93 22.16
CA VAL A 16 18.16 2.60 21.08
C VAL A 16 18.03 1.54 19.97
N PRO A 17 16.82 1.16 19.52
CA PRO A 17 16.69 0.24 18.41
C PRO A 17 17.41 0.86 17.21
N ALA A 18 18.43 0.18 16.71
CA ALA A 18 19.09 0.58 15.48
C ALA A 18 18.02 0.64 14.36
N GLY A 19 17.84 1.80 13.75
CA GLY A 19 16.95 1.95 12.61
C GLY A 19 17.31 0.91 11.56
N LEU A 20 16.30 0.36 10.88
CA LEU A 20 16.52 -0.62 9.82
C LEU A 20 17.45 -0.01 8.76
N PRO A 21 18.46 -0.74 8.27
CA PRO A 21 19.41 -0.21 7.31
C PRO A 21 18.72 0.14 5.98
N ASP A 22 19.21 1.16 5.31
CA ASP A 22 18.81 1.49 3.95
C ASP A 22 19.06 0.29 3.04
N SER A 23 18.08 -0.05 2.20
CA SER A 23 18.19 -1.16 1.28
C SER A 23 17.71 -0.79 -0.11
N LYS A 24 18.38 -1.33 -1.12
CA LYS A 24 18.00 -1.20 -2.53
C LYS A 24 18.04 -2.58 -3.18
N LEU A 25 16.93 -2.99 -3.77
CA LEU A 25 16.79 -4.26 -4.46
C LEU A 25 16.11 -4.03 -5.81
N GLU A 26 16.58 -4.68 -6.84
CA GLU A 26 15.93 -4.75 -8.15
C GLU A 26 15.85 -6.21 -8.55
N VAL A 27 14.64 -6.68 -8.86
CA VAL A 27 14.38 -8.06 -9.27
C VAL A 27 13.68 -8.04 -10.62
N LYS A 28 14.17 -8.87 -11.52
CA LYS A 28 13.57 -9.22 -12.81
C LYS A 28 13.24 -10.69 -12.80
N ASP A 29 12.35 -11.11 -13.70
CA ASP A 29 11.98 -12.52 -13.82
C ASP A 29 11.51 -13.08 -12.46
N LEU A 30 10.41 -12.50 -11.97
CA LEU A 30 9.82 -12.83 -10.67
C LEU A 30 9.42 -14.30 -10.52
N GLN A 31 9.27 -15.04 -11.61
CA GLN A 31 8.98 -16.47 -11.56
C GLN A 31 10.16 -17.28 -11.04
N ASN A 32 11.35 -16.98 -11.54
CA ASN A 32 12.57 -17.65 -11.12
C ASN A 32 13.23 -16.99 -9.92
N HIS A 33 12.93 -15.71 -9.68
CA HIS A 33 13.48 -14.88 -8.60
C HIS A 33 12.35 -14.19 -7.83
N PRO A 34 11.69 -14.89 -6.91
CA PRO A 34 10.60 -14.30 -6.13
C PRO A 34 11.05 -13.05 -5.38
N PHE A 35 10.20 -12.01 -5.42
CA PHE A 35 10.44 -10.80 -4.65
C PHE A 35 9.79 -10.94 -3.27
N ALA A 36 10.59 -10.87 -2.22
CA ALA A 36 10.12 -10.74 -0.84
C ALA A 36 11.15 -9.98 -0.01
N VAL A 37 10.70 -9.02 0.79
CA VAL A 37 11.55 -8.21 1.69
C VAL A 37 10.85 -7.95 3.01
N ASP A 38 11.62 -7.88 4.09
CA ASP A 38 11.10 -7.47 5.39
C ASP A 38 10.67 -6.00 5.35
N PHE A 39 9.47 -5.74 5.84
CA PHE A 39 8.90 -4.40 5.91
C PHE A 39 8.05 -4.25 7.18
N PRO A 40 8.43 -3.36 8.11
CA PRO A 40 7.75 -3.26 9.39
C PRO A 40 6.30 -2.80 9.28
N SER A 41 5.46 -3.32 10.14
CA SER A 41 4.10 -2.85 10.37
C SER A 41 4.05 -1.34 10.63
N GLY A 42 3.04 -0.66 10.11
CA GLY A 42 2.84 0.78 10.33
C GLY A 42 3.83 1.70 9.60
N SER A 43 4.62 1.15 8.70
CA SER A 43 5.56 1.92 7.87
C SER A 43 4.92 2.48 6.61
N ASN A 44 5.53 3.54 6.03
CA ASN A 44 5.04 4.20 4.82
C ASN A 44 5.53 3.47 3.56
N LEU A 45 4.62 3.09 2.68
CA LEU A 45 4.94 2.45 1.41
C LEU A 45 4.40 3.26 0.24
N ARG A 46 5.32 3.77 -0.60
CA ARG A 46 4.99 4.39 -1.88
C ARG A 46 5.04 3.34 -2.98
N LEU A 47 3.93 3.16 -3.68
CA LEU A 47 3.78 2.24 -4.80
C LEU A 47 3.61 3.03 -6.10
N HIS A 48 4.57 2.89 -7.01
CA HIS A 48 4.48 3.43 -8.36
C HIS A 48 4.27 2.27 -9.32
N LEU A 49 3.02 2.11 -9.75
CA LEU A 49 2.61 1.00 -10.56
C LEU A 49 2.55 1.40 -12.04
N ARG A 50 2.89 0.48 -12.92
CA ARG A 50 2.63 0.63 -14.36
C ARG A 50 1.15 0.43 -14.67
N SER A 51 0.75 0.63 -15.92
CA SER A 51 -0.60 0.23 -16.37
C SER A 51 -0.77 -1.28 -16.36
N GLY A 52 -1.96 -1.77 -15.98
CA GLY A 52 -2.30 -3.20 -15.94
C GLY A 52 -3.31 -3.52 -14.84
N GLU A 53 -3.33 -4.75 -14.41
CA GLU A 53 -4.18 -5.24 -13.33
C GLU A 53 -3.34 -5.49 -12.07
N PHE A 54 -3.73 -4.85 -10.97
CA PHE A 54 -3.01 -4.90 -9.71
C PHE A 54 -3.95 -5.21 -8.55
N ARG A 55 -3.44 -6.05 -7.65
CA ARG A 55 -4.07 -6.35 -6.38
C ARG A 55 -3.11 -6.11 -5.24
N ILE A 56 -3.48 -5.28 -4.27
CA ILE A 56 -2.73 -5.04 -3.04
C ILE A 56 -3.48 -5.72 -1.90
N VAL A 57 -2.80 -6.62 -1.20
CA VAL A 57 -3.40 -7.45 -0.15
C VAL A 57 -2.66 -7.26 1.16
N GLY A 58 -3.41 -6.88 2.21
CA GLY A 58 -2.87 -6.75 3.56
C GLY A 58 -2.68 -8.11 4.23
N HIS A 59 -1.50 -8.33 4.78
CA HIS A 59 -1.11 -9.54 5.50
C HIS A 59 -0.74 -9.26 6.95
N ALA A 60 -0.80 -10.28 7.80
CA ALA A 60 -0.32 -10.19 9.18
C ALA A 60 1.22 -10.15 9.27
N ASP A 61 1.90 -10.64 8.24
CA ASP A 61 3.36 -10.70 8.20
C ASP A 61 3.99 -9.32 7.97
N ASN A 62 5.15 -9.09 8.56
CA ASN A 62 5.94 -7.86 8.39
C ASN A 62 6.84 -7.96 7.15
N ARG A 63 6.24 -8.17 5.98
CA ARG A 63 6.95 -8.30 4.70
C ARG A 63 6.17 -7.68 3.55
N ILE A 64 6.88 -7.33 2.48
CA ILE A 64 6.32 -7.08 1.16
C ILE A 64 6.70 -8.26 0.27
N ALA A 65 5.74 -8.82 -0.47
CA ALA A 65 6.00 -9.81 -1.51
C ALA A 65 5.25 -9.43 -2.80
N VAL A 66 5.78 -9.86 -3.95
CA VAL A 66 5.15 -9.62 -5.26
C VAL A 66 4.98 -10.95 -5.97
N HIS A 67 3.76 -11.23 -6.40
CA HIS A 67 3.36 -12.43 -7.11
C HIS A 67 2.74 -12.09 -8.46
N LEU A 68 2.91 -12.98 -9.42
CA LEU A 68 2.34 -12.86 -10.76
C LEU A 68 1.29 -13.93 -10.97
N ASN A 69 0.12 -13.51 -11.45
CA ASN A 69 -0.98 -14.39 -11.81
C ASN A 69 -1.45 -14.09 -13.25
N GLY A 70 -2.21 -15.01 -13.81
CA GLY A 70 -2.76 -14.84 -15.16
C GLY A 70 -1.99 -15.58 -16.25
N ARG A 71 -2.54 -15.58 -17.47
CA ARG A 71 -2.03 -16.35 -18.60
C ARG A 71 -0.67 -15.89 -19.12
N ASN A 72 -0.31 -14.63 -18.87
CA ASN A 72 0.99 -14.08 -19.28
C ASN A 72 2.00 -14.03 -18.12
N ALA A 73 1.74 -14.71 -17.01
CA ALA A 73 2.70 -14.82 -15.91
C ALA A 73 4.03 -15.43 -16.40
N ASP A 74 3.97 -16.50 -17.20
CA ASP A 74 5.15 -17.18 -17.74
C ASP A 74 5.98 -16.33 -18.72
N ASN A 75 5.38 -15.29 -19.30
CA ASN A 75 6.02 -14.36 -20.24
C ASN A 75 6.40 -13.03 -19.60
N ALA A 76 6.35 -12.93 -18.27
CA ALA A 76 6.60 -11.70 -17.53
C ALA A 76 8.07 -11.47 -17.15
N SER A 77 9.01 -12.11 -17.85
CA SER A 77 10.45 -11.98 -17.57
C SER A 77 10.98 -10.53 -17.65
N GLU A 78 10.33 -9.68 -18.44
CA GLU A 78 10.65 -8.25 -18.53
C GLU A 78 10.05 -7.40 -17.42
N LEU A 79 9.15 -7.95 -16.60
CA LEU A 79 8.62 -7.23 -15.45
C LEU A 79 9.74 -7.03 -14.43
N THR A 80 9.89 -5.79 -14.01
CA THR A 80 10.92 -5.41 -13.05
C THR A 80 10.27 -4.81 -11.81
N VAL A 81 10.68 -5.30 -10.65
CA VAL A 81 10.35 -4.72 -9.35
C VAL A 81 11.59 -4.07 -8.78
N ARG A 82 11.50 -2.78 -8.48
CA ARG A 82 12.56 -2.02 -7.82
C ARG A 82 12.06 -1.56 -6.46
N PHE A 83 12.78 -1.91 -5.42
CA PHE A 83 12.50 -1.54 -4.04
C PHE A 83 13.63 -0.69 -3.49
N ARG A 84 13.27 0.34 -2.75
CA ARG A 84 14.20 1.16 -1.97
C ARG A 84 13.56 1.44 -0.62
N ARG A 85 14.34 1.28 0.45
CA ARG A 85 13.92 1.62 1.81
C ARG A 85 14.91 2.59 2.42
N SER A 86 14.39 3.57 3.15
CA SER A 86 15.16 4.47 3.99
C SER A 86 14.42 4.63 5.33
N GLY A 87 14.96 4.03 6.37
CA GLY A 87 14.31 3.96 7.68
C GLY A 87 12.94 3.24 7.63
N SER A 88 11.88 3.95 8.03
CA SER A 88 10.49 3.46 7.99
C SER A 88 9.78 3.68 6.65
N ASP A 89 10.40 4.39 5.72
CA ASP A 89 9.80 4.69 4.41
C ASP A 89 10.33 3.74 3.35
N ALA A 90 9.47 3.30 2.43
CA ALA A 90 9.88 2.55 1.26
C ALA A 90 9.19 3.04 -0.01
N ASP A 91 9.89 2.86 -1.14
CA ASP A 91 9.40 3.10 -2.50
C ASP A 91 9.53 1.78 -3.28
N LEU A 92 8.41 1.28 -3.80
CA LEU A 92 8.35 0.10 -4.65
C LEU A 92 7.79 0.51 -6.00
N ARG A 93 8.55 0.21 -7.05
CA ARG A 93 8.18 0.50 -8.44
C ARG A 93 8.05 -0.78 -9.23
N VAL A 94 6.94 -0.93 -9.94
CA VAL A 94 6.70 -2.03 -10.86
C VAL A 94 6.64 -1.48 -12.28
N PHE A 95 7.48 -1.98 -13.18
CA PHE A 95 7.54 -1.51 -14.55
C PHE A 95 7.96 -2.63 -15.52
N GLY A 96 7.72 -2.43 -16.83
CA GLY A 96 7.97 -3.45 -17.86
C GLY A 96 6.91 -4.55 -17.92
N GLY A 97 7.19 -5.62 -18.63
CA GLY A 97 6.34 -6.79 -18.78
C GLY A 97 5.08 -6.60 -19.63
N PRO A 98 4.30 -7.69 -19.85
CA PRO A 98 3.05 -7.65 -20.61
C PRO A 98 2.01 -6.77 -19.93
N LYS A 99 1.22 -6.04 -20.73
CA LYS A 99 0.16 -5.15 -20.20
C LYS A 99 -1.18 -5.87 -20.01
N ASN A 100 -1.40 -6.97 -20.70
CA ASN A 100 -2.67 -7.70 -20.73
C ASN A 100 -2.52 -9.10 -20.17
N ASN A 101 -3.58 -9.64 -19.57
CA ASN A 101 -3.65 -10.99 -18.99
C ASN A 101 -2.55 -11.29 -17.96
N LEU A 102 -2.10 -10.27 -17.25
CA LEU A 102 -1.16 -10.37 -16.16
C LEU A 102 -1.69 -9.55 -14.98
N GLU A 103 -2.05 -10.24 -13.90
CA GLU A 103 -2.33 -9.63 -12.61
C GLU A 103 -1.06 -9.64 -11.76
N VAL A 104 -0.75 -8.52 -11.15
CA VAL A 104 0.34 -8.38 -10.19
C VAL A 104 -0.24 -8.23 -8.79
N THR A 105 -0.04 -9.24 -7.95
CA THR A 105 -0.44 -9.17 -6.53
C THR A 105 0.73 -8.69 -5.70
N ILE A 106 0.50 -7.64 -4.90
CA ILE A 106 1.47 -7.08 -3.95
C ILE A 106 0.94 -7.32 -2.53
N GLU A 107 1.61 -8.20 -1.80
CA GLU A 107 1.33 -8.41 -0.39
C GLU A 107 2.06 -7.36 0.45
N VAL A 108 1.38 -6.77 1.42
CA VAL A 108 1.92 -5.75 2.32
C VAL A 108 1.47 -6.02 3.75
N PRO A 109 2.16 -5.52 4.78
CA PRO A 109 1.62 -5.56 6.14
C PRO A 109 0.25 -4.89 6.21
N SER A 110 -0.72 -5.50 6.89
CA SER A 110 -2.10 -4.99 6.97
C SER A 110 -2.21 -3.57 7.56
N SER A 111 -1.25 -3.15 8.35
CA SER A 111 -1.19 -1.79 8.92
C SER A 111 -0.26 -0.83 8.16
N ALA A 112 0.23 -1.19 6.97
CA ALA A 112 1.03 -0.30 6.14
C ALA A 112 0.26 0.97 5.75
N MET A 113 0.92 2.11 5.77
CA MET A 113 0.39 3.35 5.20
C MET A 113 0.75 3.39 3.72
N LEU A 114 -0.27 3.44 2.86
CA LEU A 114 -0.12 3.30 1.42
C LEU A 114 -0.22 4.65 0.70
N PHE A 115 0.72 4.90 -0.19
CA PHE A 115 0.66 5.96 -1.18
C PHE A 115 0.81 5.32 -2.56
N VAL A 116 -0.30 5.24 -3.34
CA VAL A 116 -0.36 4.48 -4.59
C VAL A 116 -0.62 5.41 -5.76
N ARG A 117 0.18 5.27 -6.81
CA ARG A 117 0.03 6.01 -8.07
C ARG A 117 0.07 5.05 -9.23
N MET A 118 -0.98 5.05 -10.05
CA MET A 118 -1.13 4.16 -11.20
C MET A 118 -1.73 4.92 -12.39
N PRO A 119 -1.13 4.82 -13.58
CA PRO A 119 -1.61 5.57 -14.75
C PRO A 119 -2.87 4.97 -15.37
N ALA A 120 -3.01 3.65 -15.44
CA ALA A 120 -4.19 3.04 -16.04
C ALA A 120 -4.36 1.56 -15.69
N GLY A 121 -5.59 1.07 -15.69
CA GLY A 121 -5.97 -0.33 -15.48
C GLY A 121 -6.78 -0.51 -14.21
N ASP A 122 -6.85 -1.73 -13.71
CA ASP A 122 -7.69 -2.08 -12.57
C ASP A 122 -6.84 -2.25 -11.31
N LEU A 123 -7.26 -1.59 -10.23
CA LEU A 123 -6.59 -1.63 -8.94
C LEU A 123 -7.55 -2.06 -7.83
N THR A 124 -7.23 -3.15 -7.17
CA THR A 124 -7.96 -3.61 -5.99
C THR A 124 -7.06 -3.54 -4.75
N ILE A 125 -7.55 -2.95 -3.65
CA ILE A 125 -6.87 -2.90 -2.36
C ILE A 125 -7.77 -3.54 -1.30
N GLU A 126 -7.26 -4.54 -0.61
CA GLU A 126 -8.02 -5.25 0.42
C GLU A 126 -7.15 -5.69 1.61
N GLY A 127 -7.76 -5.80 2.78
CA GLY A 127 -7.08 -6.23 4.00
C GLY A 127 -6.09 -5.22 4.59
N VAL A 128 -6.04 -3.98 4.07
CA VAL A 128 -5.15 -2.92 4.58
C VAL A 128 -5.95 -1.95 5.45
N SER A 129 -5.56 -1.80 6.70
CA SER A 129 -6.19 -0.93 7.70
C SER A 129 -5.44 0.38 7.94
N GLY A 130 -4.25 0.60 7.33
CA GLY A 130 -3.50 1.87 7.45
C GLY A 130 -4.11 3.01 6.63
N ASP A 131 -3.49 4.20 6.72
CA ASP A 131 -3.83 5.33 5.85
C ASP A 131 -3.63 4.95 4.38
N LYS A 132 -4.49 5.50 3.51
CA LYS A 132 -4.45 5.25 2.08
C LYS A 132 -4.57 6.56 1.31
N ASP A 133 -3.64 6.78 0.40
CA ASP A 133 -3.65 7.86 -0.58
C ASP A 133 -3.44 7.25 -1.96
N VAL A 134 -4.52 7.16 -2.76
CA VAL A 134 -4.57 6.39 -3.99
C VAL A 134 -5.03 7.26 -5.15
N GLU A 135 -4.21 7.34 -6.20
CA GLU A 135 -4.60 7.99 -7.47
C GLU A 135 -4.49 7.00 -8.63
N LEU A 136 -5.58 6.84 -9.35
CA LEU A 136 -5.68 6.12 -10.61
C LEU A 136 -6.15 7.08 -11.70
N HIS A 137 -5.37 7.22 -12.78
CA HIS A 137 -5.79 8.15 -13.84
C HIS A 137 -6.90 7.57 -14.71
N PHE A 138 -6.82 6.29 -15.11
CA PHE A 138 -7.80 5.65 -15.98
C PHE A 138 -8.05 4.21 -15.55
N GLY A 139 -9.31 3.83 -15.38
CA GLY A 139 -9.75 2.47 -15.05
C GLY A 139 -10.43 2.39 -13.68
N ASP A 140 -10.58 1.20 -13.15
CA ASP A 140 -11.43 0.95 -12.00
C ASP A 140 -10.61 0.75 -10.72
N LEU A 141 -11.02 1.46 -9.67
CA LEU A 141 -10.42 1.38 -8.34
C LEU A 141 -11.42 0.80 -7.34
N THR A 142 -11.07 -0.34 -6.76
CA THR A 142 -11.84 -0.93 -5.66
C THR A 142 -11.01 -0.95 -4.37
N ILE A 143 -11.55 -0.39 -3.28
CA ILE A 143 -10.92 -0.41 -1.96
C ILE A 143 -11.87 -1.05 -0.95
N ALA A 144 -11.46 -2.17 -0.36
CA ALA A 144 -12.14 -2.74 0.79
C ALA A 144 -11.76 -1.94 2.04
N VAL A 145 -12.68 -1.10 2.50
CA VAL A 145 -12.43 -0.19 3.65
C VAL A 145 -12.57 -0.90 5.00
N GLY A 146 -13.25 -2.06 5.04
CA GLY A 146 -13.54 -2.73 6.30
C GLY A 146 -14.58 -1.97 7.13
N ASN A 147 -14.23 -1.55 8.34
CA ASN A 147 -15.16 -0.79 9.19
C ASN A 147 -15.04 0.71 8.91
N ALA A 148 -16.12 1.34 8.42
CA ALA A 148 -16.17 2.77 8.13
C ALA A 148 -15.90 3.67 9.37
N ALA A 149 -16.18 3.16 10.58
CA ALA A 149 -15.92 3.89 11.81
C ALA A 149 -14.41 4.03 12.15
N ASP A 150 -13.55 3.25 11.50
CA ASP A 150 -12.10 3.31 11.72
C ASP A 150 -11.45 4.53 11.05
N TYR A 151 -12.22 5.30 10.25
CA TYR A 151 -11.70 6.46 9.52
C TYR A 151 -12.03 7.77 10.22
N SER A 152 -11.03 8.62 10.37
CA SER A 152 -11.17 10.01 10.82
C SER A 152 -11.49 10.96 9.68
N HIS A 153 -11.07 10.63 8.47
CA HIS A 153 -11.31 11.43 7.28
C HIS A 153 -11.33 10.54 6.04
N VAL A 154 -12.32 10.73 5.19
CA VAL A 154 -12.44 10.08 3.87
C VAL A 154 -12.70 11.17 2.84
N ASP A 155 -11.87 11.20 1.80
CA ASP A 155 -12.03 12.05 0.62
C ASP A 155 -11.94 11.16 -0.61
N ALA A 156 -13.03 11.07 -1.37
CA ALA A 156 -13.13 10.23 -2.56
C ALA A 156 -13.68 11.03 -3.73
N SER A 157 -13.05 10.91 -4.89
CA SER A 157 -13.44 11.67 -6.07
C SER A 157 -13.21 10.93 -7.39
N VAL A 158 -14.11 11.18 -8.34
CA VAL A 158 -14.06 10.69 -9.72
C VAL A 158 -14.33 11.85 -10.67
N MET A 159 -13.48 12.06 -11.68
CA MET A 159 -13.73 13.11 -12.68
C MET A 159 -14.79 12.66 -13.68
N SER A 160 -14.78 11.40 -14.13
CA SER A 160 -15.74 10.84 -15.07
C SER A 160 -15.95 9.36 -14.80
N GLY A 161 -17.14 8.97 -14.37
CA GLY A 161 -17.52 7.61 -14.00
C GLY A 161 -18.39 7.58 -12.75
N ASP A 162 -18.50 6.43 -12.14
CA ASP A 162 -19.33 6.22 -10.97
C ASP A 162 -18.48 6.19 -9.69
N LEU A 163 -19.03 6.76 -8.62
CA LEU A 163 -18.47 6.71 -7.28
C LEU A 163 -19.46 5.98 -6.37
N GLU A 164 -19.06 4.81 -5.89
CA GLU A 164 -19.83 4.02 -4.94
C GLU A 164 -19.06 3.87 -3.64
N ALA A 165 -19.65 4.31 -2.54
CA ALA A 165 -19.08 4.24 -1.21
C ALA A 165 -20.11 3.75 -0.18
N ALA A 166 -20.66 2.56 -0.44
CA ALA A 166 -21.73 1.94 0.35
C ALA A 166 -21.48 1.93 1.87
N PRO A 167 -20.26 1.63 2.40
CA PRO A 167 -20.00 1.69 3.83
C PRO A 167 -20.17 3.09 4.45
N PHE A 168 -20.14 4.13 3.62
CA PHE A 168 -20.33 5.51 4.05
C PHE A 168 -21.71 6.06 3.70
N GLY A 169 -22.55 5.28 2.99
CA GLY A 169 -23.90 5.64 2.59
C GLY A 169 -23.98 6.53 1.35
N GLU A 170 -22.91 6.56 0.54
CA GLU A 170 -22.81 7.41 -0.64
C GLU A 170 -22.76 6.61 -1.94
N SER A 171 -23.46 7.11 -2.98
CA SER A 171 -23.43 6.58 -4.35
C SER A 171 -23.77 7.68 -5.34
N HIS A 172 -22.85 7.99 -6.22
CA HIS A 172 -22.96 9.10 -7.17
C HIS A 172 -22.42 8.69 -8.55
N GLY A 173 -23.18 8.90 -9.60
CA GLY A 173 -22.73 8.68 -10.98
C GLY A 173 -22.61 9.97 -11.78
N GLY A 174 -21.74 9.99 -12.80
CA GLY A 174 -21.58 11.06 -13.78
C GLY A 174 -20.25 11.78 -13.74
N LEU A 175 -20.24 13.10 -13.96
CA LEU A 175 -19.04 13.91 -14.04
C LEU A 175 -18.76 14.66 -12.73
N PHE A 176 -17.46 14.77 -12.34
CA PHE A 176 -16.98 15.53 -11.18
C PHE A 176 -17.70 15.14 -9.89
N ARG A 177 -17.63 13.86 -9.55
CA ARG A 177 -18.22 13.33 -8.33
C ARG A 177 -17.19 13.28 -7.21
N SER A 178 -17.59 13.76 -6.04
CA SER A 178 -16.78 13.68 -4.85
C SER A 178 -17.64 13.61 -3.61
N PHE A 179 -17.14 12.97 -2.59
CA PHE A 179 -17.67 13.10 -1.24
C PHE A 179 -16.54 13.22 -0.23
N GLU A 180 -16.83 13.89 0.86
CA GLU A 180 -15.94 14.03 1.99
C GLU A 180 -16.70 13.64 3.25
N LYS A 181 -16.07 12.87 4.12
CA LYS A 181 -16.65 12.45 5.40
C LYS A 181 -15.62 12.55 6.50
N ASN A 182 -16.01 13.21 7.59
CA ASN A 182 -15.23 13.28 8.80
C ASN A 182 -15.81 12.33 9.86
N GLY A 183 -14.94 11.66 10.59
CA GLY A 183 -15.27 10.69 11.63
C GLY A 183 -14.33 10.81 12.83
N SER A 184 -14.43 9.88 13.77
CA SER A 184 -13.61 9.83 14.99
C SER A 184 -12.57 8.71 14.97
N GLY A 185 -12.43 8.01 13.85
CA GLY A 185 -11.51 6.91 13.71
C GLY A 185 -10.05 7.35 13.68
N LYS A 186 -9.16 6.41 13.36
CA LYS A 186 -7.72 6.63 13.37
C LYS A 186 -7.17 6.94 11.97
N TYR A 187 -7.74 6.32 10.94
CA TYR A 187 -7.15 6.29 9.60
C TYR A 187 -7.72 7.37 8.69
N LYS A 188 -6.97 7.69 7.65
CA LYS A 188 -7.37 8.59 6.57
C LYS A 188 -7.42 7.82 5.25
N LEU A 189 -8.40 8.14 4.42
CA LEU A 189 -8.52 7.61 3.08
C LEU A 189 -8.68 8.77 2.10
N HIS A 190 -7.75 8.89 1.17
CA HIS A 190 -7.88 9.71 -0.03
C HIS A 190 -7.86 8.80 -1.24
N ALA A 191 -8.89 8.88 -2.11
CA ALA A 191 -9.01 8.08 -3.32
C ALA A 191 -9.47 8.94 -4.49
N HIS A 192 -8.69 8.97 -5.57
CA HIS A 192 -9.01 9.73 -6.77
C HIS A 192 -8.92 8.85 -8.02
N VAL A 193 -9.97 8.92 -8.87
CA VAL A 193 -10.01 8.30 -10.20
C VAL A 193 -10.26 9.39 -11.24
N GLY A 194 -9.41 9.47 -12.27
CA GLY A 194 -9.60 10.41 -13.37
C GLY A 194 -10.78 10.01 -14.26
N ALA A 195 -10.73 8.84 -14.88
CA ALA A 195 -11.84 8.31 -15.66
C ALA A 195 -11.96 6.78 -15.44
N GLY A 196 -13.15 6.35 -15.01
CA GLY A 196 -13.48 4.99 -14.59
C GLY A 196 -14.25 5.02 -13.28
N ASP A 197 -14.37 3.89 -12.62
CA ASP A 197 -15.21 3.75 -11.46
C ASP A 197 -14.39 3.64 -10.16
N LEU A 198 -14.92 4.25 -9.08
CA LEU A 198 -14.37 4.15 -7.73
C LEU A 198 -15.36 3.46 -6.81
N THR A 199 -15.00 2.30 -6.31
CA THR A 199 -15.80 1.53 -5.36
C THR A 199 -15.10 1.42 -4.00
N LEU A 200 -15.72 1.96 -2.95
CA LEU A 200 -15.38 1.72 -1.55
C LEU A 200 -16.39 0.72 -0.95
N ARG A 201 -15.90 -0.45 -0.49
CA ARG A 201 -16.74 -1.56 0.01
C ARG A 201 -16.27 -2.16 1.32
#